data_9c8ef18b537d6c061f5f2d016ba02bcb
#
_entry.id   9c8ef18b537d6c061f5f2d016ba02bcb
#
_cell.length_a   1.000
_cell.length_b   1.000
_cell.length_c   1.000
_cell.angle_alpha   90.00
_cell.angle_beta   90.00
_cell.angle_gamma   90.00
#
_symmetry.space_group_name_H-M   'P 1'
#
loop_
_entity.id
_entity.type
_entity.pdbx_description
1 polymer ?
#
loop_
_entity_poly.entity_id
_entity_poly.type
_entity_poly.pdbx_seq_one_letter_code
_entity_poly.pdbx_strand_id
1 'polypeptide(L)'
;MQSLPPLPEWVKLEHKVAQILTQQEIHGWFFDESSARELESALRTEYEAITEVLRTRFPYVAGAEFTPKRNNGKQGYIEGCTFTRLKEFNPVSRDHISWILQIHCGWTPELLTSTGKAVIDETVLREIGTDIALKFLTLLDLTKQLGMISEGVNAWQKLCTKSRIHHYCATNTATFRCHHRTPNLGQVPSDERFRRLFIATPGQRMVAADLSGIELRMLAHYLARYDGGRYAEILTTGDIHQTNADKIGITRRQVKTVTYAFLYGCGDIKLGHSYDQLLSDESARKKGKEIRKAYVDAIPGLAELLQACKKCSDRGYANAIDGRRISVDKGHKFLNYLLQGGAAVIAKRWMVGAHRHIEDMSLDCHQLAFIHDELQFECNPKHVEDLKSILELSA
;
A
#
# COMPACT_ATOMS: atom_id res chain seq x y z
N MET A 1 -22.19 -0.46 45.35
CA MET A 1 -21.32 -0.51 44.14
C MET A 1 -22.15 -0.06 42.96
N GLN A 2 -21.87 1.10 42.38
CA GLN A 2 -22.50 1.49 41.11
C GLN A 2 -22.00 0.54 40.02
N SER A 3 -22.89 -0.17 39.35
CA SER A 3 -22.55 -1.01 38.21
C SER A 3 -21.94 -0.13 37.10
N LEU A 4 -20.77 -0.52 36.59
CA LEU A 4 -20.18 0.16 35.44
C LEU A 4 -21.17 0.12 34.26
N PRO A 5 -21.26 1.20 33.45
CA PRO A 5 -22.12 1.19 32.28
C PRO A 5 -21.67 0.07 31.29
N PRO A 6 -22.62 -0.50 30.53
CA PRO A 6 -22.28 -1.55 29.58
C PRO A 6 -21.29 -1.02 28.54
N LEU A 7 -20.34 -1.87 28.12
CA LEU A 7 -19.37 -1.52 27.09
C LEU A 7 -20.11 -1.18 25.78
N PRO A 8 -19.70 -0.11 25.08
CA PRO A 8 -20.21 0.20 23.74
C PRO A 8 -20.01 -0.97 22.78
N GLU A 9 -20.92 -1.17 21.82
CA GLU A 9 -20.85 -2.29 20.86
C GLU A 9 -19.56 -2.31 20.03
N TRP A 10 -19.04 -1.13 19.70
CA TRP A 10 -17.75 -1.05 18.98
C TRP A 10 -16.57 -1.55 19.83
N VAL A 11 -16.61 -1.41 21.17
CA VAL A 11 -15.58 -1.97 22.07
C VAL A 11 -15.67 -3.49 22.09
N LYS A 12 -16.89 -4.04 22.17
CA LYS A 12 -17.11 -5.48 22.11
C LYS A 12 -16.62 -6.07 20.79
N LEU A 13 -16.87 -5.38 19.66
CA LEU A 13 -16.36 -5.75 18.35
C LEU A 13 -14.83 -5.83 18.35
N GLU A 14 -14.14 -4.78 18.81
CA GLU A 14 -12.67 -4.75 18.85
C GLU A 14 -12.08 -5.85 19.75
N HIS A 15 -12.73 -6.19 20.85
CA HIS A 15 -12.30 -7.32 21.71
C HIS A 15 -12.40 -8.65 20.97
N LYS A 16 -13.49 -8.91 20.23
CA LYS A 16 -13.64 -10.11 19.40
C LYS A 16 -12.60 -10.16 18.27
N VAL A 17 -12.41 -9.02 17.59
CA VAL A 17 -11.38 -8.88 16.56
C VAL A 17 -9.99 -9.20 17.12
N ALA A 18 -9.63 -8.66 18.29
CA ALA A 18 -8.35 -8.91 18.91
C ALA A 18 -8.15 -10.40 19.25
N GLN A 19 -9.18 -11.09 19.72
CA GLN A 19 -9.14 -12.55 19.97
C GLN A 19 -8.85 -13.31 18.69
N ILE A 20 -9.58 -13.03 17.60
CA ILE A 20 -9.42 -13.70 16.30
C ILE A 20 -8.01 -13.43 15.73
N LEU A 21 -7.54 -12.19 15.75
CA LEU A 21 -6.22 -11.84 15.25
C LEU A 21 -5.08 -12.48 16.09
N THR A 22 -5.30 -12.67 17.39
CA THR A 22 -4.36 -13.44 18.24
C THR A 22 -4.31 -14.90 17.85
N GLN A 23 -5.46 -15.52 17.58
CA GLN A 23 -5.51 -16.90 17.09
C GLN A 23 -4.83 -17.04 15.72
N GLN A 24 -5.07 -16.10 14.81
CA GLN A 24 -4.39 -16.00 13.51
C GLN A 24 -2.85 -15.93 13.68
N GLU A 25 -2.36 -15.07 14.58
CA GLU A 25 -0.93 -14.94 14.86
C GLU A 25 -0.35 -16.22 15.44
N ILE A 26 -1.02 -16.85 16.41
CA ILE A 26 -0.59 -18.12 17.02
C ILE A 26 -0.56 -19.25 15.98
N HIS A 27 -1.57 -19.34 15.12
CA HIS A 27 -1.63 -20.35 14.07
C HIS A 27 -0.52 -20.12 13.04
N GLY A 28 -0.33 -18.88 12.58
CA GLY A 28 0.62 -18.48 11.55
C GLY A 28 0.28 -19.03 10.17
N TRP A 29 0.96 -18.54 9.14
CA TRP A 29 0.74 -18.97 7.76
C TRP A 29 1.87 -19.90 7.31
N PHE A 30 1.52 -21.04 6.71
CA PHE A 30 2.52 -22.00 6.22
C PHE A 30 3.30 -21.36 5.06
N PHE A 31 4.63 -21.47 5.15
CA PHE A 31 5.57 -20.80 4.24
C PHE A 31 6.48 -21.84 3.57
N ASP A 32 6.50 -21.84 2.26
CA ASP A 32 7.36 -22.73 1.46
C ASP A 32 8.80 -22.21 1.44
N GLU A 33 9.57 -22.66 2.43
CA GLU A 33 10.97 -22.28 2.57
C GLU A 33 11.85 -22.77 1.41
N SER A 34 11.50 -23.88 0.75
CA SER A 34 12.27 -24.41 -0.38
C SER A 34 12.14 -23.50 -1.57
N SER A 35 10.89 -23.21 -1.98
CA SER A 35 10.61 -22.28 -3.07
C SER A 35 11.12 -20.86 -2.78
N ALA A 36 11.13 -20.45 -1.50
CA ALA A 36 11.67 -19.15 -1.10
C ALA A 36 13.20 -19.08 -1.30
N ARG A 37 13.95 -20.15 -0.99
CA ARG A 37 15.39 -20.22 -1.25
C ARG A 37 15.72 -20.24 -2.75
N GLU A 38 14.91 -20.93 -3.55
CA GLU A 38 15.06 -20.95 -5.00
C GLU A 38 14.84 -19.55 -5.60
N LEU A 39 13.76 -18.88 -5.16
CA LEU A 39 13.47 -17.51 -5.60
C LEU A 39 14.57 -16.54 -5.16
N GLU A 40 15.04 -16.62 -3.92
CA GLU A 40 16.16 -15.82 -3.44
C GLU A 40 17.40 -15.99 -4.31
N SER A 41 17.79 -17.24 -4.62
CA SER A 41 18.94 -17.53 -5.45
C SER A 41 18.82 -16.91 -6.85
N ALA A 42 17.62 -17.00 -7.47
CA ALA A 42 17.37 -16.39 -8.76
C ALA A 42 17.48 -14.86 -8.72
N LEU A 43 16.86 -14.22 -7.72
CA LEU A 43 16.91 -12.77 -7.55
C LEU A 43 18.34 -12.28 -7.27
N ARG A 44 19.12 -13.04 -6.50
CA ARG A 44 20.50 -12.72 -6.18
C ARG A 44 21.40 -12.80 -7.41
N THR A 45 21.21 -13.81 -8.25
CA THR A 45 21.93 -13.95 -9.52
C THR A 45 21.69 -12.74 -10.42
N GLU A 46 20.43 -12.31 -10.55
CA GLU A 46 20.07 -11.13 -11.33
C GLU A 46 20.65 -9.83 -10.73
N TYR A 47 20.55 -9.69 -9.40
CA TYR A 47 21.13 -8.56 -8.66
C TYR A 47 22.64 -8.43 -8.87
N GLU A 48 23.38 -9.54 -8.75
CA GLU A 48 24.84 -9.57 -8.93
C GLU A 48 25.22 -9.24 -10.36
N ALA A 49 24.53 -9.79 -11.36
CA ALA A 49 24.77 -9.51 -12.77
C ALA A 49 24.62 -8.02 -13.10
N ILE A 50 23.52 -7.37 -12.65
CA ILE A 50 23.30 -5.94 -12.86
C ILE A 50 24.34 -5.11 -12.08
N THR A 51 24.64 -5.49 -10.86
CA THR A 51 25.63 -4.81 -10.00
C THR A 51 27.02 -4.81 -10.65
N GLU A 52 27.46 -5.94 -11.19
CA GLU A 52 28.73 -6.08 -11.89
C GLU A 52 28.82 -5.18 -13.12
N VAL A 53 27.77 -5.16 -13.95
CA VAL A 53 27.68 -4.26 -15.11
C VAL A 53 27.80 -2.79 -14.69
N LEU A 54 27.08 -2.40 -13.65
CA LEU A 54 27.10 -1.02 -13.19
C LEU A 54 28.46 -0.63 -12.53
N ARG A 55 29.06 -1.51 -11.74
CA ARG A 55 30.38 -1.26 -11.10
C ARG A 55 31.53 -1.23 -12.12
N THR A 56 31.48 -2.09 -13.13
CA THR A 56 32.46 -2.07 -14.22
C THR A 56 32.37 -0.76 -15.00
N ARG A 57 31.16 -0.27 -15.26
CA ARG A 57 30.96 0.98 -15.97
C ARG A 57 31.26 2.22 -15.13
N PHE A 58 30.95 2.18 -13.84
CA PHE A 58 31.08 3.29 -12.90
C PHE A 58 31.82 2.83 -11.63
N PRO A 59 33.14 2.64 -11.65
CA PRO A 59 33.84 2.16 -10.47
C PRO A 59 33.86 3.16 -9.32
N TYR A 60 33.81 4.46 -9.62
CA TYR A 60 33.88 5.53 -8.63
C TYR A 60 32.89 6.64 -8.92
N VAL A 61 32.54 7.38 -7.87
CA VAL A 61 31.77 8.64 -7.91
C VAL A 61 32.55 9.74 -7.18
N ALA A 62 32.25 11.00 -7.50
CA ALA A 62 32.84 12.13 -6.78
C ALA A 62 32.39 12.14 -5.31
N GLY A 63 33.36 12.27 -4.43
CA GLY A 63 33.16 12.48 -3.01
C GLY A 63 33.33 13.94 -2.61
N ALA A 64 33.70 14.16 -1.35
CA ALA A 64 33.93 15.52 -0.85
C ALA A 64 35.18 16.15 -1.48
N GLU A 65 35.06 17.44 -1.80
CA GLU A 65 36.21 18.27 -2.14
C GLU A 65 37.01 18.62 -0.89
N PHE A 66 38.31 18.75 -1.06
CA PHE A 66 39.19 19.23 -0.01
C PHE A 66 40.37 20.02 -0.60
N THR A 67 40.85 20.99 0.15
CA THR A 67 42.02 21.78 -0.22
C THR A 67 43.16 21.50 0.76
N PRO A 68 44.25 20.85 0.33
CA PRO A 68 45.37 20.54 1.18
C PRO A 68 46.02 21.80 1.75
N LYS A 69 46.36 21.76 3.03
CA LYS A 69 47.09 22.85 3.72
C LYS A 69 48.60 22.72 3.60
N ARG A 70 49.09 21.68 2.93
CA ARG A 70 50.53 21.40 2.68
C ARG A 70 50.65 20.55 1.44
N ASN A 71 51.81 20.67 0.75
CA ASN A 71 52.16 19.78 -0.33
C ASN A 71 52.37 18.35 0.16
N ASN A 72 51.85 17.36 -0.58
CA ASN A 72 52.08 15.96 -0.32
C ASN A 72 52.47 15.24 -1.62
N GLY A 73 53.75 15.13 -1.87
CA GLY A 73 54.32 14.52 -3.09
C GLY A 73 53.99 13.04 -3.25
N LYS A 74 53.78 12.29 -2.13
CA LYS A 74 53.42 10.86 -2.18
C LYS A 74 51.99 10.66 -2.71
N GLN A 75 51.09 11.61 -2.49
CA GLN A 75 49.69 11.58 -2.90
C GLN A 75 49.40 12.53 -4.07
N GLY A 76 50.41 13.26 -4.54
CA GLY A 76 50.26 14.22 -5.61
C GLY A 76 49.46 15.48 -5.24
N TYR A 77 49.30 15.78 -3.94
CA TYR A 77 48.55 16.96 -3.50
C TYR A 77 49.42 18.21 -3.48
N ILE A 78 48.86 19.28 -4.03
CA ILE A 78 49.49 20.62 -4.05
C ILE A 78 48.71 21.51 -3.08
N GLU A 79 49.43 22.23 -2.23
CA GLU A 79 48.86 23.18 -1.28
C GLU A 79 48.02 24.23 -2.00
N GLY A 80 46.84 24.55 -1.48
CA GLY A 80 45.92 25.53 -2.04
C GLY A 80 45.10 25.05 -3.27
N CYS A 81 45.43 23.88 -3.86
CA CYS A 81 44.64 23.32 -4.95
C CYS A 81 43.49 22.45 -4.41
N THR A 82 42.29 22.62 -4.95
CA THR A 82 41.15 21.79 -4.57
C THR A 82 41.20 20.45 -5.29
N PHE A 83 41.02 19.38 -4.55
CA PHE A 83 40.93 18.01 -5.04
C PHE A 83 39.59 17.40 -4.67
N THR A 84 39.05 16.56 -5.53
CA THR A 84 37.85 15.77 -5.26
C THR A 84 38.27 14.35 -4.85
N ARG A 85 37.83 13.90 -3.69
CA ARG A 85 38.03 12.50 -3.30
C ARG A 85 37.15 11.60 -4.12
N LEU A 86 37.66 10.50 -4.61
CA LEU A 86 36.86 9.45 -5.23
C LEU A 86 36.32 8.54 -4.14
N LYS A 87 35.06 8.15 -4.30
CA LYS A 87 34.40 7.12 -3.50
C LYS A 87 34.06 5.95 -4.37
N GLU A 88 34.25 4.74 -3.86
CA GLU A 88 33.78 3.54 -4.52
C GLU A 88 32.27 3.63 -4.77
N PHE A 89 31.85 3.28 -5.97
CA PHE A 89 30.45 3.34 -6.36
C PHE A 89 29.61 2.30 -5.63
N ASN A 90 28.57 2.77 -4.95
CA ASN A 90 27.54 1.92 -4.37
C ASN A 90 26.26 2.02 -5.22
N PRO A 91 25.88 0.97 -5.97
CA PRO A 91 24.79 1.01 -6.93
C PRO A 91 23.39 1.11 -6.33
N VAL A 92 23.24 0.94 -5.01
CA VAL A 92 21.96 1.11 -4.30
C VAL A 92 21.89 2.44 -3.52
N SER A 93 22.98 3.21 -3.50
CA SER A 93 22.99 4.53 -2.89
C SER A 93 22.30 5.56 -3.78
N ARG A 94 21.20 6.14 -3.31
CA ARG A 94 20.47 7.17 -4.06
C ARG A 94 21.31 8.39 -4.39
N ASP A 95 22.23 8.78 -3.53
CA ASP A 95 23.17 9.88 -3.77
C ASP A 95 24.14 9.54 -4.92
N HIS A 96 24.66 8.30 -4.97
CA HIS A 96 25.52 7.86 -6.05
C HIS A 96 24.77 7.69 -7.37
N ILE A 97 23.56 7.13 -7.33
CA ILE A 97 22.68 7.03 -8.49
C ILE A 97 22.38 8.42 -9.06
N SER A 98 22.02 9.36 -8.21
CA SER A 98 21.76 10.76 -8.61
C SER A 98 22.96 11.37 -9.30
N TRP A 99 24.15 11.20 -8.73
CA TRP A 99 25.37 11.74 -9.32
C TRP A 99 25.64 11.16 -10.72
N ILE A 100 25.48 9.82 -10.88
CA ILE A 100 25.68 9.18 -12.19
C ILE A 100 24.66 9.68 -13.21
N LEU A 101 23.39 9.77 -12.83
CA LEU A 101 22.34 10.25 -13.75
C LEU A 101 22.59 11.69 -14.19
N GLN A 102 23.05 12.57 -13.30
CA GLN A 102 23.38 13.94 -13.64
C GLN A 102 24.60 14.03 -14.58
N ILE A 103 25.68 13.32 -14.28
CA ILE A 103 26.94 13.45 -15.04
C ILE A 103 26.91 12.64 -16.35
N HIS A 104 26.31 11.45 -16.35
CA HIS A 104 26.38 10.55 -17.51
C HIS A 104 25.10 10.50 -18.35
N CYS A 105 23.95 10.94 -17.79
CA CYS A 105 22.70 10.98 -18.53
C CYS A 105 22.21 12.42 -18.76
N GLY A 106 22.92 13.47 -18.27
CA GLY A 106 22.51 14.86 -18.37
C GLY A 106 21.21 15.19 -17.65
N TRP A 107 20.80 14.32 -16.69
CA TRP A 107 19.58 14.52 -15.93
C TRP A 107 19.71 15.65 -14.91
N THR A 108 18.71 16.52 -14.82
CA THR A 108 18.62 17.57 -13.81
C THR A 108 17.49 17.25 -12.84
N PRO A 109 17.75 17.18 -11.53
CA PRO A 109 16.70 16.89 -10.54
C PRO A 109 15.68 18.02 -10.47
N GLU A 110 14.42 17.72 -10.72
CA GLU A 110 13.30 18.64 -10.53
C GLU A 110 12.73 18.58 -9.11
N LEU A 111 12.77 17.38 -8.49
CA LEU A 111 12.24 17.14 -7.16
C LEU A 111 13.37 16.93 -6.15
N LEU A 112 13.30 17.68 -5.05
CA LEU A 112 14.23 17.55 -3.94
C LEU A 112 13.52 17.06 -2.68
N THR A 113 14.26 16.28 -1.87
CA THR A 113 13.83 15.90 -0.52
C THR A 113 13.83 17.11 0.41
N SER A 114 13.24 16.99 1.60
CA SER A 114 13.30 18.04 2.64
C SER A 114 14.73 18.40 3.07
N THR A 115 15.71 17.55 2.77
CA THR A 115 17.14 17.76 3.05
C THR A 115 17.92 18.28 1.84
N GLY A 116 17.23 18.66 0.74
CA GLY A 116 17.85 19.24 -0.47
C GLY A 116 18.50 18.22 -1.40
N LYS A 117 18.33 16.91 -1.18
CA LYS A 117 18.84 15.85 -2.07
C LYS A 117 17.85 15.54 -3.18
N ALA A 118 18.34 15.14 -4.35
CA ALA A 118 17.48 14.70 -5.43
C ALA A 118 16.61 13.50 -5.02
N VAL A 119 15.34 13.53 -5.41
CA VAL A 119 14.44 12.36 -5.27
C VAL A 119 14.82 11.34 -6.32
N ILE A 120 15.12 10.12 -5.89
CA ILE A 120 15.37 8.96 -6.74
C ILE A 120 14.38 7.88 -6.34
N ASP A 121 13.32 7.75 -7.12
CA ASP A 121 12.29 6.73 -6.95
C ASP A 121 11.92 6.07 -8.29
N GLU A 122 10.98 5.17 -8.27
CA GLU A 122 10.52 4.44 -9.46
C GLU A 122 10.02 5.38 -10.55
N THR A 123 9.25 6.42 -10.19
CA THR A 123 8.67 7.37 -11.14
C THR A 123 9.77 8.13 -11.86
N VAL A 124 10.70 8.73 -11.13
CA VAL A 124 11.83 9.48 -11.68
C VAL A 124 12.70 8.60 -12.60
N LEU A 125 13.02 7.37 -12.19
CA LEU A 125 13.84 6.48 -13.00
C LEU A 125 13.15 6.04 -14.30
N ARG A 126 11.82 5.85 -14.28
CA ARG A 126 11.03 5.55 -15.48
C ARG A 126 10.95 6.75 -16.42
N GLU A 127 10.78 7.97 -15.90
CA GLU A 127 10.74 9.21 -16.68
C GLU A 127 12.07 9.48 -17.40
N ILE A 128 13.20 9.25 -16.71
CA ILE A 128 14.53 9.33 -17.33
C ILE A 128 14.67 8.34 -18.48
N GLY A 129 14.17 7.11 -18.34
CA GLY A 129 13.99 6.10 -19.37
C GLY A 129 15.29 5.61 -20.06
N THR A 130 16.47 6.07 -19.64
CA THR A 130 17.73 5.59 -20.21
C THR A 130 18.03 4.15 -19.73
N ASP A 131 18.82 3.40 -20.52
CA ASP A 131 19.24 2.05 -20.13
C ASP A 131 19.86 1.98 -18.72
N ILE A 132 20.64 3.01 -18.36
CA ILE A 132 21.25 3.13 -17.03
C ILE A 132 20.19 3.34 -15.96
N ALA A 133 19.22 4.24 -16.18
CA ALA A 133 18.16 4.52 -15.24
C ALA A 133 17.27 3.28 -15.01
N LEU A 134 16.97 2.54 -16.06
CA LEU A 134 16.19 1.30 -15.99
C LEU A 134 16.94 0.19 -15.24
N LYS A 135 18.28 0.09 -15.41
CA LYS A 135 19.10 -0.82 -14.60
C LYS A 135 19.08 -0.45 -13.10
N PHE A 136 19.14 0.83 -12.77
CA PHE A 136 18.98 1.26 -11.38
C PHE A 136 17.60 0.94 -10.83
N LEU A 137 16.55 1.12 -11.63
CA LEU A 137 15.18 0.78 -11.24
C LEU A 137 15.08 -0.71 -10.91
N THR A 138 15.55 -1.59 -11.81
CA THR A 138 15.56 -3.04 -11.58
C THR A 138 16.36 -3.41 -10.33
N LEU A 139 17.55 -2.83 -10.15
CA LEU A 139 18.40 -3.10 -8.99
C LEU A 139 17.76 -2.69 -7.67
N LEU A 140 17.10 -1.52 -7.61
CA LEU A 140 16.40 -1.07 -6.42
C LEU A 140 15.19 -1.97 -6.10
N ASP A 141 14.48 -2.47 -7.13
CA ASP A 141 13.37 -3.40 -6.94
C ASP A 141 13.87 -4.76 -6.43
N LEU A 142 14.94 -5.31 -7.03
CA LEU A 142 15.61 -6.53 -6.54
C LEU A 142 16.09 -6.37 -5.09
N THR A 143 16.65 -5.21 -4.74
CA THR A 143 17.05 -4.92 -3.36
C THR A 143 15.87 -4.99 -2.40
N LYS A 144 14.72 -4.43 -2.79
CA LYS A 144 13.49 -4.48 -2.01
C LYS A 144 12.98 -5.91 -1.88
N GLN A 145 12.99 -6.68 -2.98
CA GLN A 145 12.55 -8.07 -3.02
C GLN A 145 13.43 -8.97 -2.14
N LEU A 146 14.76 -8.88 -2.25
CA LEU A 146 15.70 -9.58 -1.39
C LEU A 146 15.55 -9.17 0.08
N GLY A 147 15.30 -7.88 0.33
CA GLY A 147 14.99 -7.36 1.66
C GLY A 147 13.77 -8.01 2.30
N MET A 148 12.73 -8.32 1.52
CA MET A 148 11.53 -9.03 2.01
C MET A 148 11.80 -10.51 2.28
N ILE A 149 12.56 -11.19 1.40
CA ILE A 149 12.76 -12.64 1.50
C ILE A 149 13.81 -12.99 2.56
N SER A 150 15.02 -12.40 2.51
CA SER A 150 16.17 -12.87 3.27
C SER A 150 16.99 -11.81 3.99
N GLU A 151 17.13 -10.58 3.46
CA GLU A 151 18.13 -9.63 3.95
C GLU A 151 17.62 -8.69 5.04
N GLY A 152 16.35 -8.23 4.94
CA GLY A 152 15.77 -7.29 5.89
C GLY A 152 15.68 -7.84 7.33
N VAL A 153 15.48 -6.95 8.29
CA VAL A 153 15.27 -7.33 9.70
C VAL A 153 14.00 -8.18 9.85
N ASN A 154 12.95 -7.86 9.09
CA ASN A 154 11.69 -8.59 9.07
C ASN A 154 11.55 -9.49 7.83
N ALA A 155 12.67 -10.01 7.31
CA ALA A 155 12.65 -10.90 6.17
C ALA A 155 11.92 -12.22 6.50
N TRP A 156 11.17 -12.72 5.54
CA TRP A 156 10.30 -13.89 5.73
C TRP A 156 11.05 -15.13 6.19
N GLN A 157 12.22 -15.42 5.58
CA GLN A 157 13.05 -16.56 5.98
C GLN A 157 13.60 -16.44 7.41
N LYS A 158 13.86 -15.20 7.89
CA LYS A 158 14.34 -14.97 9.27
C LYS A 158 13.24 -15.13 10.30
N LEU A 159 12.01 -14.81 9.92
CA LEU A 159 10.83 -14.87 10.80
C LEU A 159 10.10 -16.21 10.71
N CYS A 160 10.46 -17.04 9.74
CA CYS A 160 9.87 -18.38 9.60
C CYS A 160 10.29 -19.29 10.75
N THR A 161 9.31 -19.85 11.44
CA THR A 161 9.52 -20.80 12.53
C THR A 161 8.66 -22.03 12.30
N LYS A 162 9.26 -23.21 12.22
CA LYS A 162 8.57 -24.47 11.93
C LYS A 162 7.71 -24.38 10.66
N SER A 163 8.30 -23.80 9.60
CA SER A 163 7.65 -23.55 8.31
C SER A 163 6.41 -22.66 8.39
N ARG A 164 6.28 -21.79 9.39
CA ARG A 164 5.20 -20.82 9.53
C ARG A 164 5.72 -19.41 9.78
N ILE A 165 5.00 -18.43 9.25
CA ILE A 165 5.21 -17.03 9.52
C ILE A 165 4.07 -16.52 10.41
N HIS A 166 4.43 -16.06 11.60
CA HIS A 166 3.52 -15.51 12.60
C HIS A 166 3.55 -13.99 12.52
N HIS A 167 2.63 -13.41 11.74
CA HIS A 167 2.59 -11.97 11.57
C HIS A 167 1.61 -11.31 12.55
N TYR A 168 1.99 -10.15 13.06
CA TYR A 168 1.17 -9.37 13.97
C TYR A 168 0.25 -8.42 13.22
N CYS A 169 -1.04 -8.40 13.60
CA CYS A 169 -2.04 -7.45 13.13
C CYS A 169 -2.44 -6.50 14.26
N ALA A 170 -2.18 -5.20 14.12
CA ALA A 170 -2.64 -4.18 15.06
C ALA A 170 -3.86 -3.44 14.51
N THR A 171 -4.79 -3.06 15.41
CA THR A 171 -6.06 -2.41 15.05
C THR A 171 -6.09 -0.91 15.34
N ASN A 172 -4.95 -0.32 15.72
CA ASN A 172 -4.83 1.05 16.23
C ASN A 172 -4.55 2.10 15.14
N THR A 173 -5.04 1.93 13.93
CA THR A 173 -4.92 2.96 12.89
C THR A 173 -6.01 4.01 13.01
N ALA A 174 -5.77 5.20 12.47
CA ALA A 174 -6.74 6.31 12.49
C ALA A 174 -8.05 5.99 11.74
N THR A 175 -8.02 5.03 10.82
CA THR A 175 -9.17 4.56 10.04
C THR A 175 -9.69 3.21 10.51
N PHE A 176 -9.28 2.72 11.68
CA PHE A 176 -9.64 1.42 12.27
C PHE A 176 -9.23 0.19 11.44
N ARG A 177 -8.57 0.38 10.29
CA ARG A 177 -7.99 -0.72 9.52
C ARG A 177 -6.89 -1.41 10.32
N CYS A 178 -6.72 -2.70 10.11
CA CYS A 178 -5.57 -3.41 10.61
C CYS A 178 -4.31 -2.97 9.85
N HIS A 179 -3.19 -2.90 10.56
CA HIS A 179 -1.89 -2.81 9.93
C HIS A 179 -1.04 -4.02 10.35
N HIS A 180 -0.22 -4.48 9.43
CA HIS A 180 0.57 -5.69 9.60
C HIS A 180 2.02 -5.36 9.88
N ARG A 181 2.66 -6.15 10.74
CA ARG A 181 4.09 -6.01 11.03
C ARG A 181 4.69 -7.35 11.42
N THR A 182 5.98 -7.47 11.27
CA THR A 182 6.79 -8.61 11.70
C THR A 182 6.31 -9.97 11.15
N PRO A 183 6.21 -10.13 9.81
CA PRO A 183 6.40 -9.16 8.74
C PRO A 183 5.12 -8.43 8.34
N ASN A 184 5.22 -7.41 7.46
CA ASN A 184 4.04 -6.78 6.88
C ASN A 184 3.53 -7.60 5.68
N LEU A 185 2.63 -8.54 5.91
CA LEU A 185 2.04 -9.38 4.85
C LEU A 185 1.05 -8.62 3.95
N GLY A 186 0.57 -7.44 4.35
CA GLY A 186 -0.23 -6.57 3.48
C GLY A 186 0.58 -5.96 2.32
N GLN A 187 1.91 -6.14 2.31
CA GLN A 187 2.81 -5.66 1.25
C GLN A 187 3.43 -6.77 0.41
N VAL A 188 2.94 -8.00 0.51
CA VAL A 188 3.37 -9.08 -0.40
C VAL A 188 3.08 -8.65 -1.84
N PRO A 189 4.08 -8.65 -2.74
CA PRO A 189 3.89 -8.26 -4.14
C PRO A 189 2.77 -9.05 -4.82
N SER A 190 2.11 -8.42 -5.80
CA SER A 190 1.11 -9.10 -6.63
C SER A 190 1.70 -10.16 -7.57
N ASP A 191 3.02 -10.15 -7.74
CA ASP A 191 3.76 -11.15 -8.51
C ASP A 191 3.58 -12.54 -7.89
N GLU A 192 3.16 -13.49 -8.72
CA GLU A 192 2.86 -14.86 -8.31
C GLU A 192 4.06 -15.56 -7.67
N ARG A 193 5.29 -15.23 -8.07
CA ARG A 193 6.51 -15.79 -7.49
C ARG A 193 6.60 -15.59 -5.97
N PHE A 194 6.05 -14.48 -5.46
CA PHE A 194 6.02 -14.16 -4.03
C PHE A 194 4.78 -14.73 -3.35
N ARG A 195 3.62 -14.61 -3.99
CA ARG A 195 2.36 -15.08 -3.41
C ARG A 195 2.33 -16.60 -3.20
N ARG A 196 2.87 -17.36 -4.15
CA ARG A 196 2.94 -18.83 -4.04
C ARG A 196 3.83 -19.37 -2.91
N LEU A 197 4.58 -18.49 -2.22
CA LEU A 197 5.36 -18.87 -1.04
C LEU A 197 4.48 -19.05 0.20
N PHE A 198 3.30 -18.43 0.20
CA PHE A 198 2.30 -18.54 1.27
C PHE A 198 1.23 -19.52 0.85
N ILE A 199 1.27 -20.71 1.41
CA ILE A 199 0.43 -21.85 1.01
C ILE A 199 -0.34 -22.42 2.18
N ALA A 200 -1.33 -23.28 1.91
CA ALA A 200 -1.98 -24.05 2.95
C ALA A 200 -1.03 -25.11 3.53
N THR A 201 -1.25 -25.45 4.78
CA THR A 201 -0.61 -26.62 5.40
C THR A 201 -0.84 -27.87 4.54
N PRO A 202 0.17 -28.76 4.40
CA PRO A 202 -0.01 -30.00 3.65
C PRO A 202 -1.28 -30.76 4.07
N GLY A 203 -2.13 -31.06 3.09
CA GLY A 203 -3.43 -31.70 3.32
C GLY A 203 -4.60 -30.73 3.53
N GLN A 204 -4.36 -29.45 3.76
CA GLN A 204 -5.38 -28.40 3.84
C GLN A 204 -5.60 -27.70 2.47
N ARG A 205 -6.64 -26.88 2.37
CA ARG A 205 -6.96 -26.05 1.21
C ARG A 205 -7.07 -24.58 1.59
N MET A 206 -6.55 -23.69 0.72
CA MET A 206 -6.75 -22.24 0.86
C MET A 206 -8.14 -21.85 0.37
N VAL A 207 -8.81 -20.99 1.15
CA VAL A 207 -10.06 -20.32 0.78
C VAL A 207 -9.89 -18.84 1.11
N ALA A 208 -10.14 -17.98 0.13
CA ALA A 208 -10.08 -16.54 0.30
C ALA A 208 -11.40 -15.89 -0.16
N ALA A 209 -11.78 -14.81 0.48
CA ALA A 209 -12.91 -13.97 0.09
C ALA A 209 -12.58 -12.50 0.30
N ASP A 210 -13.12 -11.63 -0.56
CA ASP A 210 -12.91 -10.18 -0.58
C ASP A 210 -14.26 -9.46 -0.64
N LEU A 211 -14.39 -8.35 0.10
CA LEU A 211 -15.58 -7.50 0.05
C LEU A 211 -15.48 -6.55 -1.15
N SER A 212 -16.05 -6.96 -2.27
CA SER A 212 -15.95 -6.27 -3.55
C SER A 212 -16.34 -4.79 -3.46
N GLY A 213 -15.35 -3.91 -3.75
CA GLY A 213 -15.55 -2.46 -3.88
C GLY A 213 -16.06 -1.79 -2.61
N ILE A 214 -15.64 -2.23 -1.43
CA ILE A 214 -16.18 -1.77 -0.14
C ILE A 214 -16.13 -0.25 0.03
N GLU A 215 -15.07 0.43 -0.42
CA GLU A 215 -14.99 1.89 -0.34
C GLU A 215 -16.08 2.58 -1.19
N LEU A 216 -16.38 2.05 -2.38
CA LEU A 216 -17.48 2.59 -3.21
C LEU A 216 -18.84 2.30 -2.59
N ARG A 217 -19.02 1.15 -1.93
CA ARG A 217 -20.24 0.82 -1.18
C ARG A 217 -20.40 1.75 0.02
N MET A 218 -19.32 2.09 0.71
CA MET A 218 -19.34 3.10 1.77
C MET A 218 -19.63 4.49 1.24
N LEU A 219 -19.10 4.87 0.08
CA LEU A 219 -19.47 6.12 -0.59
C LEU A 219 -20.98 6.14 -0.90
N ALA A 220 -21.51 5.07 -1.48
CA ALA A 220 -22.92 4.91 -1.77
C ALA A 220 -23.79 5.07 -0.51
N HIS A 221 -23.39 4.45 0.60
CA HIS A 221 -24.06 4.58 1.90
C HIS A 221 -24.16 6.05 2.36
N TYR A 222 -23.07 6.80 2.32
CA TYR A 222 -23.07 8.19 2.74
C TYR A 222 -23.75 9.13 1.75
N LEU A 223 -23.75 8.81 0.45
CA LEU A 223 -24.46 9.57 -0.58
C LEU A 223 -25.99 9.37 -0.50
N ALA A 224 -26.45 8.23 -0.04
CA ALA A 224 -27.88 7.87 -0.07
C ALA A 224 -28.82 8.90 0.57
N ARG A 225 -28.34 9.65 1.57
CA ARG A 225 -29.09 10.76 2.19
C ARG A 225 -29.26 11.99 1.29
N TYR A 226 -28.46 12.10 0.22
CA TYR A 226 -28.46 13.25 -0.69
C TYR A 226 -29.00 12.90 -2.07
N ASP A 227 -28.80 11.66 -2.54
CA ASP A 227 -29.18 11.19 -3.87
C ASP A 227 -30.35 10.19 -3.88
N GLY A 228 -30.91 9.88 -2.69
CA GLY A 228 -31.99 8.92 -2.52
C GLY A 228 -31.62 7.48 -2.84
N GLY A 229 -30.31 7.15 -2.80
CA GLY A 229 -29.79 5.79 -3.05
C GLY A 229 -29.46 5.49 -4.51
N ARG A 230 -29.53 6.48 -5.40
CA ARG A 230 -29.27 6.29 -6.85
C ARG A 230 -27.88 5.77 -7.12
N TYR A 231 -26.86 6.26 -6.41
CA TYR A 231 -25.49 5.78 -6.58
C TYR A 231 -25.36 4.30 -6.16
N ALA A 232 -26.04 3.91 -5.07
CA ALA A 232 -26.06 2.52 -4.61
C ALA A 232 -26.72 1.59 -5.63
N GLU A 233 -27.84 2.01 -6.24
CA GLU A 233 -28.53 1.27 -7.29
C GLU A 233 -27.60 1.02 -8.48
N ILE A 234 -26.95 2.05 -9.02
CA ILE A 234 -26.01 1.91 -10.15
C ILE A 234 -24.84 1.01 -9.78
N LEU A 235 -24.32 1.14 -8.55
CA LEU A 235 -23.19 0.32 -8.09
C LEU A 235 -23.51 -1.17 -8.00
N THR A 236 -24.77 -1.52 -7.68
CA THR A 236 -25.20 -2.91 -7.48
C THR A 236 -25.79 -3.57 -8.72
N THR A 237 -26.34 -2.79 -9.65
CA THR A 237 -27.03 -3.31 -10.85
C THR A 237 -26.32 -3.01 -12.16
N GLY A 238 -25.30 -2.12 -12.15
CA GLY A 238 -24.63 -1.64 -13.35
C GLY A 238 -23.11 -1.50 -13.18
N ASP A 239 -22.52 -0.73 -14.08
CA ASP A 239 -21.09 -0.36 -14.04
C ASP A 239 -20.94 1.11 -13.67
N ILE A 240 -20.68 1.37 -12.40
CA ILE A 240 -20.51 2.73 -11.88
C ILE A 240 -19.35 3.47 -12.54
N HIS A 241 -18.27 2.76 -12.90
CA HIS A 241 -17.13 3.37 -13.57
C HIS A 241 -17.47 3.79 -14.99
N GLN A 242 -18.25 2.98 -15.74
CA GLN A 242 -18.71 3.35 -17.06
C GLN A 242 -19.69 4.52 -16.98
N THR A 243 -20.65 4.46 -16.06
CA THR A 243 -21.62 5.55 -15.86
C THR A 243 -20.94 6.88 -15.56
N ASN A 244 -19.91 6.88 -14.71
CA ASN A 244 -19.14 8.09 -14.40
C ASN A 244 -18.24 8.52 -15.56
N ALA A 245 -17.68 7.57 -16.34
CA ALA A 245 -16.88 7.86 -17.52
C ALA A 245 -17.67 8.63 -18.57
N ASP A 246 -18.90 8.17 -18.86
CA ASP A 246 -19.79 8.80 -19.82
C ASP A 246 -20.18 10.23 -19.41
N LYS A 247 -20.38 10.47 -18.11
CA LYS A 247 -20.71 11.80 -17.59
C LYS A 247 -19.52 12.78 -17.58
N ILE A 248 -18.32 12.28 -17.33
CA ILE A 248 -17.10 13.10 -17.19
C ILE A 248 -16.40 13.28 -18.54
N GLY A 249 -16.69 12.41 -19.53
CA GLY A 249 -16.07 12.46 -20.86
C GLY A 249 -14.64 11.90 -20.90
N ILE A 250 -14.32 10.93 -20.05
CA ILE A 250 -13.02 10.25 -20.03
C ILE A 250 -13.22 8.73 -20.08
N THR A 251 -12.16 7.96 -20.34
CA THR A 251 -12.29 6.50 -20.45
C THR A 251 -12.60 5.83 -19.11
N ARG A 252 -13.29 4.68 -19.15
CA ARG A 252 -13.58 3.85 -17.96
C ARG A 252 -12.31 3.53 -17.12
N ARG A 253 -11.19 3.27 -17.79
CA ARG A 253 -9.90 3.03 -17.13
C ARG A 253 -9.42 4.27 -16.36
N GLN A 254 -9.50 5.43 -16.99
CA GLN A 254 -9.12 6.70 -16.36
C GLN A 254 -10.04 7.04 -15.19
N VAL A 255 -11.37 6.86 -15.35
CA VAL A 255 -12.32 7.08 -14.23
C VAL A 255 -12.00 6.18 -13.05
N LYS A 256 -11.71 4.91 -13.27
CA LYS A 256 -11.35 4.00 -12.15
C LYS A 256 -10.16 4.55 -11.37
N THR A 257 -9.09 4.97 -12.06
CA THR A 257 -7.90 5.55 -11.43
C THR A 257 -8.22 6.87 -10.71
N VAL A 258 -8.96 7.76 -11.37
CA VAL A 258 -9.39 9.05 -10.83
C VAL A 258 -10.27 8.86 -9.59
N THR A 259 -11.21 7.93 -9.62
CA THR A 259 -12.09 7.62 -8.48
C THR A 259 -11.29 7.29 -7.24
N TYR A 260 -10.39 6.31 -7.31
CA TYR A 260 -9.58 5.95 -6.16
C TYR A 260 -8.63 7.07 -5.73
N ALA A 261 -7.98 7.76 -6.67
CA ALA A 261 -7.15 8.92 -6.34
C ALA A 261 -7.94 10.01 -5.61
N PHE A 262 -9.17 10.28 -6.06
CA PHE A 262 -10.08 11.24 -5.41
C PHE A 262 -10.49 10.78 -4.01
N LEU A 263 -10.93 9.54 -3.86
CA LEU A 263 -11.37 8.97 -2.57
C LEU A 263 -10.23 8.94 -1.54
N TYR A 264 -9.00 8.72 -1.99
CA TYR A 264 -7.81 8.79 -1.13
C TYR A 264 -7.32 10.23 -0.85
N GLY A 265 -8.06 11.24 -1.32
CA GLY A 265 -7.79 12.64 -1.01
C GLY A 265 -6.52 13.19 -1.66
N CYS A 266 -6.16 12.70 -2.85
CA CYS A 266 -4.99 13.19 -3.57
C CYS A 266 -5.14 14.68 -3.96
N GLY A 267 -4.01 15.39 -4.02
CA GLY A 267 -3.95 16.77 -4.54
C GLY A 267 -4.18 16.83 -6.06
N ASP A 268 -4.44 18.03 -6.57
CA ASP A 268 -4.79 18.25 -7.99
C ASP A 268 -3.68 17.81 -8.95
N ILE A 269 -2.40 18.00 -8.61
CA ILE A 269 -1.27 17.54 -9.44
C ILE A 269 -1.34 16.02 -9.61
N LYS A 270 -1.44 15.27 -8.49
CA LYS A 270 -1.52 13.81 -8.53
C LYS A 270 -2.78 13.32 -9.25
N LEU A 271 -3.90 14.04 -9.15
CA LEU A 271 -5.11 13.73 -9.87
C LEU A 271 -4.95 13.94 -11.38
N GLY A 272 -4.25 15.00 -11.79
CA GLY A 272 -3.90 15.25 -13.19
C GLY A 272 -2.98 14.18 -13.77
N HIS A 273 -1.93 13.79 -13.05
CA HIS A 273 -1.06 12.68 -13.46
C HIS A 273 -1.76 11.33 -13.46
N SER A 274 -2.80 11.13 -12.64
CA SER A 274 -3.65 9.93 -12.71
C SER A 274 -4.46 9.84 -14.00
N TYR A 275 -4.70 10.98 -14.65
CA TYR A 275 -5.35 11.05 -15.97
C TYR A 275 -4.33 10.86 -17.09
N ASP A 276 -3.21 11.60 -17.05
CA ASP A 276 -2.10 11.49 -18.00
C ASP A 276 -0.78 11.79 -17.29
N GLN A 277 0.09 10.78 -17.25
CA GLN A 277 1.39 10.84 -16.58
C GLN A 277 2.41 11.74 -17.28
N LEU A 278 2.17 12.08 -18.55
CA LEU A 278 3.08 12.88 -19.37
C LEU A 278 2.87 14.41 -19.22
N LEU A 279 1.87 14.84 -18.44
CA LEU A 279 1.62 16.25 -18.21
C LEU A 279 2.72 16.86 -17.32
N SER A 280 3.11 18.11 -17.62
CA SER A 280 3.89 18.91 -16.67
C SER A 280 3.08 19.16 -15.38
N ASP A 281 3.74 19.41 -14.26
CA ASP A 281 3.07 19.66 -12.97
C ASP A 281 2.04 20.79 -13.03
N GLU A 282 2.31 21.85 -13.79
CA GLU A 282 1.38 22.96 -14.00
C GLU A 282 0.15 22.51 -14.78
N SER A 283 0.35 21.81 -15.90
CA SER A 283 -0.72 21.22 -16.72
C SER A 283 -1.50 20.18 -15.96
N ALA A 284 -0.82 19.31 -15.19
CA ALA A 284 -1.43 18.31 -14.32
C ALA A 284 -2.28 18.96 -13.23
N ARG A 285 -1.83 20.05 -12.61
CA ARG A 285 -2.61 20.81 -11.62
C ARG A 285 -3.89 21.39 -12.22
N LYS A 286 -3.80 21.99 -13.41
CA LYS A 286 -4.96 22.54 -14.13
C LYS A 286 -5.94 21.41 -14.48
N LYS A 287 -5.45 20.35 -15.09
CA LYS A 287 -6.26 19.18 -15.48
C LYS A 287 -6.89 18.50 -14.27
N GLY A 288 -6.14 18.34 -13.18
CA GLY A 288 -6.64 17.76 -11.93
C GLY A 288 -7.79 18.56 -11.32
N LYS A 289 -7.73 19.89 -11.35
CA LYS A 289 -8.85 20.77 -10.92
C LYS A 289 -10.09 20.57 -11.79
N GLU A 290 -9.92 20.51 -13.11
CA GLU A 290 -11.01 20.26 -14.07
C GLU A 290 -11.67 18.92 -13.79
N ILE A 291 -10.87 17.85 -13.65
CA ILE A 291 -11.35 16.49 -13.37
C ILE A 291 -12.06 16.43 -12.01
N ARG A 292 -11.47 17.04 -10.97
CA ARG A 292 -12.09 17.09 -9.64
C ARG A 292 -13.46 17.73 -9.70
N LYS A 293 -13.58 18.86 -10.38
CA LYS A 293 -14.86 19.56 -10.56
C LYS A 293 -15.85 18.68 -11.31
N ALA A 294 -15.46 18.15 -12.48
CA ALA A 294 -16.30 17.28 -13.29
C ALA A 294 -16.77 16.00 -12.52
N TYR A 295 -15.87 15.42 -11.70
CA TYR A 295 -16.18 14.26 -10.87
C TYR A 295 -17.23 14.59 -9.79
N VAL A 296 -17.09 15.73 -9.12
CA VAL A 296 -18.06 16.18 -8.11
C VAL A 296 -19.42 16.50 -8.75
N ASP A 297 -19.41 17.19 -9.89
CA ASP A 297 -20.63 17.59 -10.61
C ASP A 297 -21.36 16.36 -11.22
N ALA A 298 -20.62 15.32 -11.59
CA ALA A 298 -21.18 14.09 -12.18
C ALA A 298 -21.91 13.18 -11.17
N ILE A 299 -21.56 13.29 -9.87
CA ILE A 299 -22.10 12.42 -8.83
C ILE A 299 -23.06 13.22 -7.93
N PRO A 300 -24.39 13.02 -8.08
CA PRO A 300 -25.39 13.71 -7.26
C PRO A 300 -25.14 13.49 -5.76
N GLY A 301 -25.19 14.56 -4.97
CA GLY A 301 -24.99 14.51 -3.52
C GLY A 301 -23.54 14.53 -3.07
N LEU A 302 -22.55 14.44 -3.99
CA LEU A 302 -21.14 14.41 -3.60
C LEU A 302 -20.67 15.78 -3.08
N ALA A 303 -21.14 16.88 -3.67
CA ALA A 303 -20.84 18.23 -3.20
C ALA A 303 -21.34 18.45 -1.77
N GLU A 304 -22.57 18.04 -1.47
CA GLU A 304 -23.19 18.10 -0.15
C GLU A 304 -22.44 17.24 0.87
N LEU A 305 -22.05 16.02 0.48
CA LEU A 305 -21.24 15.14 1.32
C LEU A 305 -19.87 15.77 1.66
N LEU A 306 -19.19 16.35 0.68
CA LEU A 306 -17.91 17.05 0.90
C LEU A 306 -18.07 18.27 1.82
N GLN A 307 -19.19 19.01 1.68
CA GLN A 307 -19.48 20.12 2.58
C GLN A 307 -19.73 19.63 4.01
N ALA A 308 -20.45 18.52 4.18
CA ALA A 308 -20.66 17.89 5.50
C ALA A 308 -19.31 17.40 6.11
N CYS A 309 -18.44 16.80 5.30
CA CYS A 309 -17.08 16.43 5.71
C CYS A 309 -16.29 17.64 6.18
N LYS A 310 -16.37 18.77 5.49
CA LYS A 310 -15.70 20.01 5.89
C LYS A 310 -16.18 20.51 7.25
N LYS A 311 -17.49 20.55 7.48
CA LYS A 311 -18.07 20.92 8.79
C LYS A 311 -17.61 19.99 9.93
N CYS A 312 -17.48 18.69 9.65
CA CYS A 312 -16.94 17.74 10.61
C CYS A 312 -15.44 17.97 10.86
N SER A 313 -14.67 18.32 9.82
CA SER A 313 -13.26 18.68 9.95
C SER A 313 -13.07 19.91 10.84
N ASP A 314 -13.89 20.93 10.69
CA ASP A 314 -13.85 22.13 11.53
C ASP A 314 -14.12 21.81 13.01
N ARG A 315 -14.94 20.78 13.27
CA ARG A 315 -15.19 20.23 14.61
C ARG A 315 -14.07 19.31 15.13
N GLY A 316 -13.21 18.81 14.25
CA GLY A 316 -12.09 17.92 14.53
C GLY A 316 -12.43 16.42 14.57
N TYR A 317 -13.70 16.02 14.42
CA TYR A 317 -14.11 14.61 14.39
C TYR A 317 -15.42 14.36 13.63
N ALA A 318 -15.61 13.11 13.20
CA ALA A 318 -16.90 12.56 12.81
C ALA A 318 -17.24 11.31 13.62
N ASN A 319 -18.51 10.91 13.59
CA ASN A 319 -18.92 9.60 14.06
C ASN A 319 -18.81 8.59 12.92
N ALA A 320 -18.16 7.46 13.18
CA ALA A 320 -18.20 6.29 12.30
C ALA A 320 -19.58 5.65 12.28
N ILE A 321 -19.79 4.67 11.39
CA ILE A 321 -21.08 3.96 11.25
C ILE A 321 -21.53 3.22 12.52
N ASP A 322 -20.61 2.90 13.43
CA ASP A 322 -20.87 2.24 14.71
C ASP A 322 -20.84 3.19 15.92
N GLY A 323 -20.81 4.49 15.67
CA GLY A 323 -20.88 5.55 16.70
C GLY A 323 -19.54 5.94 17.30
N ARG A 324 -18.42 5.21 17.04
CA ARG A 324 -17.11 5.64 17.51
C ARG A 324 -16.65 6.93 16.81
N ARG A 325 -15.75 7.67 17.44
CA ARG A 325 -15.22 8.90 16.85
C ARG A 325 -14.04 8.62 15.93
N ILE A 326 -14.05 9.25 14.74
CA ILE A 326 -12.93 9.35 13.81
C ILE A 326 -12.31 10.73 14.00
N SER A 327 -11.09 10.81 14.50
CA SER A 327 -10.32 12.05 14.55
C SER A 327 -9.54 12.24 13.27
N VAL A 328 -9.54 13.47 12.72
CA VAL A 328 -8.87 13.77 11.44
C VAL A 328 -7.96 14.98 11.61
N ASP A 329 -6.70 14.77 11.28
CA ASP A 329 -5.64 15.79 11.38
C ASP A 329 -5.69 16.84 10.26
N LYS A 330 -6.24 16.47 9.09
CA LYS A 330 -6.28 17.32 7.89
C LYS A 330 -7.62 17.19 7.17
N GLY A 331 -8.29 18.31 6.94
CA GLY A 331 -9.64 18.36 6.38
C GLY A 331 -9.81 17.66 5.04
N HIS A 332 -8.79 17.70 4.17
CA HIS A 332 -8.84 17.02 2.86
C HIS A 332 -8.83 15.49 2.94
N LYS A 333 -8.43 14.92 4.08
CA LYS A 333 -8.45 13.47 4.33
C LYS A 333 -9.79 12.98 4.90
N PHE A 334 -10.70 13.87 5.24
CA PHE A 334 -11.88 13.55 6.02
C PHE A 334 -12.77 12.51 5.34
N LEU A 335 -13.07 12.72 4.03
CA LEU A 335 -13.84 11.76 3.26
C LEU A 335 -13.16 10.38 3.24
N ASN A 336 -11.85 10.36 2.98
CA ASN A 336 -11.07 9.11 3.00
C ASN A 336 -11.19 8.37 4.34
N TYR A 337 -11.01 9.08 5.47
CA TYR A 337 -11.11 8.46 6.80
C TYR A 337 -12.52 7.95 7.10
N LEU A 338 -13.54 8.66 6.65
CA LEU A 338 -14.93 8.24 6.80
C LEU A 338 -15.22 6.94 6.04
N LEU A 339 -14.79 6.88 4.77
CA LEU A 339 -15.01 5.71 3.91
C LEU A 339 -14.20 4.50 4.38
N GLN A 340 -12.91 4.68 4.63
CA GLN A 340 -12.05 3.60 5.12
C GLN A 340 -12.46 3.11 6.52
N GLY A 341 -12.85 4.04 7.40
CA GLY A 341 -13.31 3.67 8.75
C GLY A 341 -14.60 2.87 8.72
N GLY A 342 -15.54 3.26 7.85
CA GLY A 342 -16.77 2.49 7.62
C GLY A 342 -16.47 1.09 7.05
N ALA A 343 -15.62 1.02 6.02
CA ALA A 343 -15.18 -0.23 5.42
C ALA A 343 -14.53 -1.16 6.45
N ALA A 344 -13.64 -0.62 7.29
CA ALA A 344 -12.97 -1.40 8.33
C ALA A 344 -13.95 -1.97 9.37
N VAL A 345 -14.97 -1.20 9.77
CA VAL A 345 -16.01 -1.69 10.69
C VAL A 345 -16.82 -2.83 10.06
N ILE A 346 -17.24 -2.69 8.79
CA ILE A 346 -17.97 -3.75 8.08
C ILE A 346 -17.11 -5.01 7.95
N ALA A 347 -15.86 -4.87 7.48
CA ALA A 347 -14.96 -6.01 7.33
C ALA A 347 -14.68 -6.73 8.66
N LYS A 348 -14.54 -6.00 9.77
CA LYS A 348 -14.40 -6.59 11.10
C LYS A 348 -15.66 -7.32 11.56
N ARG A 349 -16.85 -6.77 11.29
CA ARG A 349 -18.12 -7.46 11.57
C ARG A 349 -18.26 -8.73 10.77
N TRP A 350 -17.92 -8.68 9.49
CA TRP A 350 -17.87 -9.84 8.62
C TRP A 350 -16.95 -10.93 9.17
N MET A 351 -15.72 -10.58 9.53
CA MET A 351 -14.77 -11.51 10.14
C MET A 351 -15.32 -12.16 11.42
N VAL A 352 -15.90 -11.37 12.33
CA VAL A 352 -16.48 -11.88 13.58
C VAL A 352 -17.69 -12.77 13.31
N GLY A 353 -18.55 -12.41 12.33
CA GLY A 353 -19.68 -13.23 11.89
C GLY A 353 -19.24 -14.58 11.34
N ALA A 354 -18.25 -14.56 10.43
CA ALA A 354 -17.70 -15.79 9.86
C ALA A 354 -17.09 -16.71 10.93
N HIS A 355 -16.29 -16.16 11.84
CA HIS A 355 -15.71 -16.95 12.94
C HIS A 355 -16.75 -17.58 13.85
N ARG A 356 -17.83 -16.88 14.18
CA ARG A 356 -18.93 -17.43 14.97
C ARG A 356 -19.55 -18.65 14.29
N HIS A 357 -19.84 -18.60 12.99
CA HIS A 357 -20.39 -19.74 12.26
C HIS A 357 -19.40 -20.90 12.15
N ILE A 358 -18.10 -20.64 11.97
CA ILE A 358 -17.05 -21.64 11.97
C ILE A 358 -17.01 -22.38 13.32
N GLU A 359 -17.08 -21.66 14.44
CA GLU A 359 -17.11 -22.20 15.79
C GLU A 359 -18.41 -22.99 16.06
N ASP A 360 -19.58 -22.42 15.72
CA ASP A 360 -20.91 -23.05 15.92
C ASP A 360 -21.01 -24.38 15.16
N MET A 361 -20.39 -24.48 13.98
CA MET A 361 -20.37 -25.69 13.16
C MET A 361 -19.16 -26.59 13.44
N SER A 362 -18.26 -26.20 14.35
CA SER A 362 -17.02 -26.92 14.67
C SER A 362 -16.19 -27.29 13.44
N LEU A 363 -16.02 -26.38 12.50
CA LEU A 363 -15.25 -26.60 11.28
C LEU A 363 -13.74 -26.52 11.57
N ASP A 364 -12.99 -27.44 10.97
CA ASP A 364 -11.51 -27.39 10.96
C ASP A 364 -11.04 -26.36 9.92
N CYS A 365 -11.12 -25.07 10.30
CA CYS A 365 -10.78 -23.93 9.48
C CYS A 365 -10.00 -22.91 10.32
N HIS A 366 -8.91 -22.37 9.77
CA HIS A 366 -8.03 -21.42 10.44
C HIS A 366 -7.80 -20.20 9.60
N GLN A 367 -8.04 -19.00 10.18
CA GLN A 367 -7.73 -17.75 9.51
C GLN A 367 -6.22 -17.56 9.43
N LEU A 368 -5.72 -17.28 8.22
CA LEU A 368 -4.31 -17.06 7.92
C LEU A 368 -3.97 -15.57 7.86
N ALA A 369 -4.88 -14.76 7.31
CA ALA A 369 -4.72 -13.32 7.24
C ALA A 369 -6.07 -12.60 7.15
N PHE A 370 -6.07 -11.34 7.63
CA PHE A 370 -7.10 -10.35 7.43
C PHE A 370 -6.46 -9.09 6.83
N ILE A 371 -6.51 -8.95 5.50
CA ILE A 371 -5.84 -7.86 4.78
C ILE A 371 -6.89 -6.87 4.28
N HIS A 372 -7.13 -5.83 5.06
CA HIS A 372 -8.11 -4.76 4.82
C HIS A 372 -9.57 -5.24 4.76
N ASP A 373 -10.00 -5.76 3.63
CA ASP A 373 -11.32 -6.25 3.26
C ASP A 373 -11.28 -7.69 2.71
N GLU A 374 -10.12 -8.34 2.80
CA GLU A 374 -9.90 -9.73 2.38
C GLU A 374 -9.64 -10.62 3.59
N LEU A 375 -10.35 -11.75 3.65
CA LEU A 375 -10.12 -12.86 4.59
C LEU A 375 -9.47 -14.03 3.87
N GLN A 376 -8.41 -14.58 4.44
CA GLN A 376 -7.74 -15.76 3.94
C GLN A 376 -7.71 -16.85 5.03
N PHE A 377 -8.14 -18.05 4.64
CA PHE A 377 -8.22 -19.22 5.50
C PHE A 377 -7.50 -20.40 4.91
N GLU A 378 -7.06 -21.33 5.76
CA GLU A 378 -6.87 -22.71 5.39
C GLU A 378 -7.92 -23.57 6.08
N CYS A 379 -8.37 -24.62 5.43
CA CYS A 379 -9.36 -25.54 5.99
C CYS A 379 -9.20 -26.98 5.50
N ASN A 380 -9.76 -27.90 6.24
CA ASN A 380 -9.87 -29.28 5.80
C ASN A 380 -10.65 -29.34 4.47
N PRO A 381 -10.18 -30.10 3.46
CA PRO A 381 -10.85 -30.19 2.15
C PRO A 381 -12.36 -30.47 2.21
N LYS A 382 -12.83 -31.22 3.22
CA LYS A 382 -14.27 -31.53 3.41
C LYS A 382 -15.12 -30.31 3.82
N HIS A 383 -14.49 -29.23 4.34
CA HIS A 383 -15.17 -28.02 4.83
C HIS A 383 -15.06 -26.83 3.86
N VAL A 384 -14.49 -27.00 2.66
CA VAL A 384 -14.28 -25.90 1.71
C VAL A 384 -15.60 -25.23 1.31
N GLU A 385 -16.61 -26.01 0.96
CA GLU A 385 -17.91 -25.48 0.50
C GLU A 385 -18.70 -24.86 1.67
N ASP A 386 -18.63 -25.44 2.86
CA ASP A 386 -19.23 -24.86 4.06
C ASP A 386 -18.58 -23.49 4.38
N LEU A 387 -17.24 -23.42 4.33
CA LEU A 387 -16.52 -22.16 4.58
C LEU A 387 -16.84 -21.09 3.54
N LYS A 388 -16.93 -21.44 2.25
CA LYS A 388 -17.35 -20.49 1.19
C LYS A 388 -18.74 -19.94 1.50
N SER A 389 -19.69 -20.80 1.79
CA SER A 389 -21.07 -20.41 2.13
C SER A 389 -21.10 -19.50 3.37
N ILE A 390 -20.31 -19.79 4.40
CA ILE A 390 -20.21 -18.95 5.59
C ILE A 390 -19.66 -17.56 5.24
N LEU A 391 -18.60 -17.49 4.43
CA LEU A 391 -17.99 -16.21 4.04
C LEU A 391 -18.95 -15.35 3.22
N GLU A 392 -19.74 -15.95 2.33
CA GLU A 392 -20.77 -15.26 1.56
C GLU A 392 -21.96 -14.81 2.43
N LEU A 393 -22.47 -15.68 3.31
CA LEU A 393 -23.63 -15.34 4.16
C LEU A 393 -23.31 -14.32 5.25
N SER A 394 -22.04 -14.25 5.67
CA SER A 394 -21.61 -13.32 6.71
C SER A 394 -21.27 -11.92 6.18
N ALA A 395 -21.12 -11.75 4.84
CA ALA A 395 -20.79 -10.50 4.18
C ALA A 395 -22.03 -9.61 4.01
#